data_9f20c4c84fffff1d357680a0c5a00016
#
_entry.id   9f20c4c84fffff1d357680a0c5a00016
#
_cell.length_a   1.000
_cell.length_b   1.000
_cell.length_c   1.000
_cell.angle_alpha   90.00
_cell.angle_beta   90.00
_cell.angle_gamma   90.00
#
_symmetry.space_group_name_H-M   'P 1'
#
loop_
_entity.id
_entity.type
_entity.pdbx_description
1 polymer ?
#
loop_
_entity_poly.entity_id
_entity_poly.type
_entity_poly.pdbx_seq_one_letter_code
_entity_poly.pdbx_strand_id
1 'polypeptide(L)'
;FLNQKAGLFPTRSGDDRLFLLKYFPQNIFSILTLYLSLQRKIIIYIMKNKFIQKISLGAALLLLTSNTTFAQAPEQSYTPTPENMKARQEFQDNKFGIFLHWGIYSMTAQGEWYMTTHNIHRDEYAKLASGFYPSRFNAAEWVSAIKASGAKYICITSRHHDSFSMFDTKESDFDIVDATPFKRDVLKELADECHKQGIKLHFYYSHLDWRRDDYPEGGSTGRGTGRPKGHGDWKSYYKFMNNQLTELLTNYGPVGAIWFDGVWDQPKDFDWQLEEQYALIHKLQPACLVGNNHHRTPYAGEDFQ
;
A
#
# COMPACT_ATOMS: atom_id res chain seq x y z
N PHE A 1 36.12 -19.18 -2.67
CA PHE A 1 37.21 -18.25 -3.00
C PHE A 1 36.71 -16.83 -2.92
N LEU A 2 36.99 -16.21 -1.77
CA LEU A 2 36.65 -14.85 -1.45
C LEU A 2 37.91 -14.01 -1.53
N ASN A 3 37.86 -12.88 -2.21
CA ASN A 3 38.60 -11.68 -1.85
C ASN A 3 37.95 -10.47 -2.50
N GLN A 4 37.32 -9.66 -1.71
CA GLN A 4 36.96 -8.29 -2.08
C GLN A 4 37.40 -7.32 -1.00
N LYS A 5 38.24 -6.40 -1.41
CA LYS A 5 38.82 -5.32 -0.62
C LYS A 5 37.75 -4.25 -0.35
N ALA A 6 37.60 -3.87 0.92
CA ALA A 6 36.92 -2.66 1.33
C ALA A 6 37.75 -1.45 0.88
N GLY A 7 37.16 -0.58 0.07
CA GLY A 7 37.66 0.73 -0.28
C GLY A 7 37.06 1.82 0.60
N LEU A 8 37.88 2.45 1.43
CA LEU A 8 37.55 3.67 2.17
C LEU A 8 37.37 4.84 1.19
N PHE A 9 36.27 5.56 1.32
CA PHE A 9 36.09 6.85 0.66
C PHE A 9 36.62 7.99 1.56
N PRO A 10 37.43 8.91 1.03
CA PRO A 10 37.86 10.09 1.78
C PRO A 10 36.77 11.17 1.76
N THR A 11 36.50 11.74 2.92
CA THR A 11 35.72 12.97 3.10
C THR A 11 36.47 14.14 2.47
N ARG A 12 35.83 14.90 1.59
CA ARG A 12 36.26 16.24 1.19
C ARG A 12 35.10 17.21 1.24
N SER A 13 35.30 18.25 2.01
CA SER A 13 34.47 19.43 2.16
C SER A 13 34.54 20.30 0.90
N GLY A 14 33.43 20.96 0.57
CA GLY A 14 33.38 22.19 -0.22
C GLY A 14 32.88 21.99 -1.66
N ASP A 15 31.76 22.64 -1.95
CA ASP A 15 31.28 23.01 -3.30
C ASP A 15 30.40 22.03 -4.07
N ASP A 16 29.29 21.63 -3.44
CA ASP A 16 28.26 20.77 -4.10
C ASP A 16 27.34 21.53 -5.10
N ARG A 17 27.53 22.81 -5.34
CA ARG A 17 26.67 23.56 -6.29
C ARG A 17 27.10 23.46 -7.77
N LEU A 18 28.27 22.95 -8.05
CA LEU A 18 28.79 22.85 -9.44
C LEU A 18 28.63 21.45 -10.07
N PHE A 19 28.19 20.46 -9.32
CA PHE A 19 28.11 19.09 -9.83
C PHE A 19 26.82 18.78 -10.63
N LEU A 20 25.76 19.53 -10.42
CA LEU A 20 24.48 19.33 -11.13
C LEU A 20 24.43 19.90 -12.55
N LEU A 21 25.37 20.77 -12.94
CA LEU A 21 25.39 21.40 -14.28
C LEU A 21 26.09 20.55 -15.36
N LYS A 22 26.74 19.45 -15.02
CA LYS A 22 27.49 18.64 -15.99
C LYS A 22 26.70 17.52 -16.69
N TYR A 23 25.45 17.26 -16.28
CA TYR A 23 24.64 16.17 -16.84
C TYR A 23 23.39 16.59 -17.60
N PHE A 24 23.19 17.89 -17.82
CA PHE A 24 22.10 18.32 -18.74
C PHE A 24 22.66 18.36 -20.18
N PRO A 25 22.01 17.66 -21.13
CA PRO A 25 22.42 17.75 -22.55
C PRO A 25 22.32 19.20 -22.99
N GLN A 26 23.38 19.73 -23.63
CA GLN A 26 23.44 21.10 -24.18
C GLN A 26 22.27 21.45 -25.11
N ASN A 27 21.57 20.45 -25.63
CA ASN A 27 20.39 20.58 -26.48
C ASN A 27 19.14 21.15 -25.76
N ILE A 28 18.99 20.99 -24.46
CA ILE A 28 17.79 21.49 -23.73
C ILE A 28 17.82 23.02 -23.64
N PHE A 29 18.98 23.62 -23.40
CA PHE A 29 19.13 25.07 -23.36
C PHE A 29 18.87 25.71 -24.75
N SER A 30 19.30 25.05 -25.80
CA SER A 30 19.04 25.49 -27.19
C SER A 30 17.56 25.41 -27.56
N ILE A 31 16.89 24.34 -27.14
CA ILE A 31 15.44 24.14 -27.37
C ILE A 31 14.63 25.18 -26.58
N LEU A 32 14.98 25.43 -25.31
CA LEU A 32 14.28 26.40 -24.49
C LEU A 32 14.45 27.81 -25.03
N THR A 33 15.65 28.16 -25.47
CA THR A 33 15.95 29.50 -26.10
C THR A 33 15.20 29.66 -27.42
N LEU A 34 15.11 28.59 -28.23
CA LEU A 34 14.35 28.60 -29.49
C LEU A 34 12.84 28.74 -29.20
N TYR A 35 12.32 28.01 -28.23
CA TYR A 35 10.92 28.09 -27.79
C TYR A 35 10.54 29.49 -27.32
N LEU A 36 11.34 30.10 -26.44
CA LEU A 36 11.12 31.50 -25.96
C LEU A 36 11.22 32.55 -27.07
N SER A 37 12.15 32.36 -28.00
CA SER A 37 12.28 33.19 -29.19
C SER A 37 11.06 33.11 -30.12
N LEU A 38 10.52 31.90 -30.31
CA LEU A 38 9.33 31.67 -31.13
C LEU A 38 8.08 32.27 -30.47
N GLN A 39 7.90 32.09 -29.18
CA GLN A 39 6.83 32.71 -28.39
C GLN A 39 6.86 34.26 -28.51
N ARG A 40 8.03 34.85 -28.40
CA ARG A 40 8.19 36.27 -28.53
C ARG A 40 7.81 36.80 -29.93
N LYS A 41 8.17 36.10 -31.00
CA LYS A 41 7.80 36.43 -32.38
C LYS A 41 6.28 36.27 -32.60
N ILE A 42 5.64 35.29 -32.06
CA ILE A 42 4.19 35.08 -32.14
C ILE A 42 3.44 36.20 -31.41
N ILE A 43 3.87 36.57 -30.22
CA ILE A 43 3.28 37.70 -29.47
C ILE A 43 3.39 39.01 -30.24
N ILE A 44 4.59 39.34 -30.79
CA ILE A 44 4.80 40.53 -31.59
C ILE A 44 3.94 40.53 -32.86
N TYR A 45 3.78 39.41 -33.52
CA TYR A 45 2.91 39.25 -34.71
C TYR A 45 1.43 39.49 -34.37
N ILE A 46 0.94 38.91 -33.25
CA ILE A 46 -0.41 39.15 -32.76
C ILE A 46 -0.65 40.60 -32.40
N MET A 47 0.31 41.27 -31.75
CA MET A 47 0.22 42.66 -31.35
C MET A 47 0.20 43.62 -32.55
N LYS A 48 0.80 43.28 -33.68
CA LYS A 48 0.83 44.14 -34.90
C LYS A 48 -0.39 43.96 -35.80
N ASN A 49 -1.16 42.88 -35.66
CA ASN A 49 -2.28 42.58 -36.55
C ASN A 49 -3.61 42.91 -35.88
N LYS A 50 -4.19 44.10 -36.24
CA LYS A 50 -5.48 44.59 -35.70
C LYS A 50 -6.66 43.64 -35.93
N PHE A 51 -6.61 42.77 -36.95
CA PHE A 51 -7.66 41.78 -37.20
C PHE A 51 -7.56 40.63 -36.20
N ILE A 52 -6.35 40.13 -35.94
CA ILE A 52 -6.08 39.09 -34.97
C ILE A 52 -6.37 39.57 -33.55
N GLN A 53 -6.10 40.85 -33.22
CA GLN A 53 -6.45 41.42 -31.91
C GLN A 53 -7.94 41.37 -31.63
N LYS A 54 -8.80 41.62 -32.63
CA LYS A 54 -10.27 41.52 -32.44
C LYS A 54 -10.74 40.07 -32.22
N ILE A 55 -10.12 39.11 -32.91
CA ILE A 55 -10.42 37.69 -32.70
C ILE A 55 -9.91 37.20 -31.35
N SER A 56 -8.71 37.63 -30.93
CA SER A 56 -8.14 37.28 -29.62
C SER A 56 -8.94 37.86 -28.47
N LEU A 57 -9.50 39.08 -28.60
CA LEU A 57 -10.37 39.68 -27.57
C LEU A 57 -11.70 38.93 -27.47
N GLY A 58 -12.28 38.51 -28.59
CA GLY A 58 -13.48 37.67 -28.61
C GLY A 58 -13.26 36.27 -28.03
N ALA A 59 -12.13 35.64 -28.35
CA ALA A 59 -11.75 34.33 -27.79
C ALA A 59 -11.42 34.41 -26.30
N ALA A 60 -10.78 35.47 -25.83
CA ALA A 60 -10.52 35.72 -24.42
C ALA A 60 -11.83 35.95 -23.63
N LEU A 61 -12.81 36.68 -24.24
CA LEU A 61 -14.12 36.86 -23.62
C LEU A 61 -14.93 35.54 -23.57
N LEU A 62 -14.83 34.71 -24.61
CA LEU A 62 -15.44 33.34 -24.62
C LEU A 62 -14.78 32.39 -23.63
N LEU A 63 -13.46 32.51 -23.39
CA LEU A 63 -12.74 31.75 -22.36
C LEU A 63 -13.05 32.20 -20.94
N LEU A 64 -13.45 33.46 -20.75
CA LEU A 64 -13.90 33.99 -19.44
C LEU A 64 -15.36 33.61 -19.14
N THR A 65 -16.17 33.26 -20.14
CA THR A 65 -17.57 32.81 -19.95
C THR A 65 -17.72 31.29 -20.00
N SER A 66 -16.71 30.56 -20.46
CA SER A 66 -16.64 29.14 -20.18
C SER A 66 -16.37 29.01 -18.69
N ASN A 67 -17.41 28.85 -17.88
CA ASN A 67 -17.31 28.18 -16.61
C ASN A 67 -16.75 26.78 -16.94
N THR A 68 -15.42 26.66 -16.99
CA THR A 68 -14.79 25.40 -16.71
C THR A 68 -15.22 25.07 -15.30
N THR A 69 -16.28 24.32 -15.15
CA THR A 69 -16.39 23.42 -14.03
C THR A 69 -15.11 22.58 -14.10
N PHE A 70 -14.04 23.06 -13.45
CA PHE A 70 -13.07 22.12 -12.93
C PHE A 70 -13.97 21.15 -12.16
N ALA A 71 -14.05 19.92 -12.61
CA ALA A 71 -14.56 18.85 -11.79
C ALA A 71 -13.79 19.02 -10.49
N GLN A 72 -14.45 19.55 -9.47
CA GLN A 72 -13.90 19.63 -8.13
C GLN A 72 -13.48 18.19 -7.85
N ALA A 73 -12.19 17.98 -7.58
CA ALA A 73 -11.75 16.70 -7.03
C ALA A 73 -12.77 16.36 -5.95
N PRO A 74 -13.32 15.14 -5.91
CA PRO A 74 -14.38 14.81 -4.95
C PRO A 74 -13.94 15.33 -3.61
N GLU A 75 -14.77 16.18 -3.02
CA GLU A 75 -14.48 16.84 -1.74
C GLU A 75 -14.16 15.72 -0.78
N GLN A 76 -12.98 15.75 -0.20
CA GLN A 76 -12.49 14.67 0.67
C GLN A 76 -13.49 14.55 1.82
N SER A 77 -14.40 13.58 1.77
CA SER A 77 -15.51 13.44 2.70
C SER A 77 -15.05 13.10 4.13
N TYR A 78 -13.78 12.72 4.29
CA TYR A 78 -13.19 12.34 5.57
C TYR A 78 -12.45 13.50 6.22
N THR A 79 -12.83 13.79 7.47
CA THR A 79 -12.11 14.71 8.34
C THR A 79 -11.44 13.92 9.46
N PRO A 80 -10.10 13.92 9.55
CA PRO A 80 -9.39 13.21 10.61
C PRO A 80 -9.81 13.67 12.00
N THR A 81 -10.03 12.73 12.93
CA THR A 81 -10.27 13.05 14.32
C THR A 81 -9.01 13.54 15.03
N PRO A 82 -9.09 14.19 16.21
CA PRO A 82 -7.91 14.54 16.99
C PRO A 82 -7.01 13.34 17.31
N GLU A 83 -7.60 12.17 17.57
CA GLU A 83 -6.88 10.91 17.82
C GLU A 83 -6.12 10.45 16.57
N ASN A 84 -6.76 10.53 15.39
CA ASN A 84 -6.11 10.20 14.13
C ASN A 84 -4.96 11.16 13.83
N MET A 85 -5.17 12.48 13.98
CA MET A 85 -4.13 13.49 13.79
C MET A 85 -2.92 13.26 14.70
N LYS A 86 -3.17 12.89 15.96
CA LYS A 86 -2.09 12.51 16.88
C LYS A 86 -1.35 11.26 16.41
N ALA A 87 -2.08 10.24 15.97
CA ALA A 87 -1.47 9.00 15.45
C ALA A 87 -0.62 9.25 14.19
N ARG A 88 -1.08 10.10 13.27
CA ARG A 88 -0.28 10.53 12.10
C ARG A 88 1.03 11.20 12.51
N GLN A 89 0.98 12.11 13.48
CA GLN A 89 2.18 12.77 13.99
C GLN A 89 3.14 11.76 14.64
N GLU A 90 2.62 10.87 15.50
CA GLU A 90 3.42 9.81 16.10
C GLU A 90 4.07 8.90 15.05
N PHE A 91 3.35 8.55 13.99
CA PHE A 91 3.88 7.74 12.90
C PHE A 91 5.02 8.44 12.16
N GLN A 92 4.86 9.73 11.86
CA GLN A 92 5.92 10.55 11.26
C GLN A 92 7.17 10.64 12.15
N ASP A 93 6.99 10.74 13.47
CA ASP A 93 8.10 10.82 14.43
C ASP A 93 8.79 9.47 14.65
N ASN A 94 8.05 8.38 14.53
CA ASN A 94 8.56 7.02 14.74
C ASN A 94 9.56 6.56 13.65
N LYS A 95 9.43 7.00 12.42
CA LYS A 95 10.36 6.85 11.25
C LYS A 95 10.89 5.44 10.96
N PHE A 96 11.11 4.59 11.95
CA PHE A 96 11.70 3.27 11.82
C PHE A 96 10.77 2.19 12.36
N GLY A 97 10.37 1.27 11.50
CA GLY A 97 9.59 0.08 11.81
C GLY A 97 10.15 -1.14 11.11
N ILE A 98 9.70 -2.31 11.53
CA ILE A 98 10.02 -3.59 10.88
C ILE A 98 8.80 -4.09 10.15
N PHE A 99 8.98 -4.46 8.88
CA PHE A 99 7.92 -5.08 8.08
C PHE A 99 8.22 -6.57 7.92
N LEU A 100 7.28 -7.43 8.33
CA LEU A 100 7.40 -8.87 8.31
C LEU A 100 6.40 -9.47 7.32
N HIS A 101 6.92 -10.17 6.30
CA HIS A 101 6.12 -11.08 5.49
C HIS A 101 6.30 -12.49 6.05
N TRP A 102 5.24 -13.03 6.66
CA TRP A 102 5.27 -14.35 7.28
C TRP A 102 3.94 -15.08 7.08
N GLY A 103 4.01 -16.28 6.58
CA GLY A 103 2.88 -17.13 6.25
C GLY A 103 3.34 -18.51 5.80
N ILE A 104 2.42 -19.36 5.32
CA ILE A 104 2.78 -20.70 4.83
C ILE A 104 3.77 -20.66 3.67
N TYR A 105 3.81 -19.58 2.88
CA TYR A 105 4.82 -19.36 1.82
C TYR A 105 6.25 -19.33 2.35
N SER A 106 6.44 -19.00 3.62
CA SER A 106 7.79 -18.98 4.22
C SER A 106 8.44 -20.35 4.27
N MET A 107 7.66 -21.44 4.24
CA MET A 107 8.17 -22.81 4.24
C MET A 107 8.95 -23.14 2.98
N THR A 108 8.63 -22.53 1.86
CA THR A 108 9.28 -22.78 0.57
C THR A 108 10.57 -22.00 0.39
N ALA A 109 10.82 -20.97 1.24
CA ALA A 109 11.96 -20.05 1.14
C ALA A 109 12.12 -19.37 -0.24
N GLN A 110 11.01 -19.16 -0.97
CA GLN A 110 10.99 -18.59 -2.32
C GLN A 110 10.12 -17.32 -2.40
N GLY A 111 9.73 -16.76 -1.26
CA GLY A 111 8.94 -15.54 -1.16
C GLY A 111 7.41 -15.78 -1.19
N GLU A 112 6.70 -14.71 -0.90
CA GLU A 112 5.24 -14.68 -0.75
C GLU A 112 4.48 -14.83 -2.08
N TRP A 113 5.17 -14.63 -3.21
CA TRP A 113 4.62 -14.83 -4.55
C TRP A 113 4.75 -16.25 -5.09
N TYR A 114 5.30 -17.19 -4.29
CA TYR A 114 5.60 -18.56 -4.71
C TYR A 114 4.42 -19.24 -5.41
N MET A 115 3.22 -19.12 -4.86
CA MET A 115 1.99 -19.75 -5.42
C MET A 115 1.75 -19.32 -6.88
N THR A 116 1.75 -18.03 -7.17
CA THR A 116 1.43 -17.53 -8.51
C THR A 116 2.61 -17.61 -9.48
N THR A 117 3.84 -17.37 -9.02
CA THR A 117 5.04 -17.43 -9.89
C THR A 117 5.33 -18.83 -10.42
N HIS A 118 4.94 -19.85 -9.66
CA HIS A 118 5.10 -21.27 -10.06
C HIS A 118 3.81 -21.91 -10.55
N ASN A 119 2.71 -21.14 -10.69
CA ASN A 119 1.41 -21.63 -11.13
C ASN A 119 0.91 -22.83 -10.31
N ILE A 120 1.10 -22.79 -8.99
CA ILE A 120 0.71 -23.88 -8.11
C ILE A 120 -0.79 -23.82 -7.90
N HIS A 121 -1.47 -24.94 -8.15
CA HIS A 121 -2.91 -25.05 -7.92
C HIS A 121 -3.23 -24.81 -6.45
N ARG A 122 -4.28 -24.03 -6.18
CA ARG A 122 -4.67 -23.59 -4.83
C ARG A 122 -4.84 -24.75 -3.82
N ASP A 123 -5.30 -25.91 -4.29
CA ASP A 123 -5.49 -27.07 -3.41
C ASP A 123 -4.16 -27.77 -3.09
N GLU A 124 -3.22 -27.76 -4.02
CA GLU A 124 -1.85 -28.24 -3.76
C GLU A 124 -1.10 -27.27 -2.83
N TYR A 125 -1.23 -25.99 -3.08
CA TYR A 125 -0.63 -24.96 -2.21
C TYR A 125 -1.17 -25.03 -0.78
N ALA A 126 -2.48 -25.26 -0.61
CA ALA A 126 -3.12 -25.38 0.70
C ALA A 126 -2.54 -26.49 1.57
N LYS A 127 -1.95 -27.54 0.96
CA LYS A 127 -1.30 -28.63 1.70
C LYS A 127 -0.11 -28.17 2.53
N LEU A 128 0.49 -27.02 2.20
CA LEU A 128 1.56 -26.43 3.01
C LEU A 128 1.10 -26.15 4.44
N ALA A 129 -0.17 -25.79 4.65
CA ALA A 129 -0.70 -25.52 5.97
C ALA A 129 -0.55 -26.71 6.93
N SER A 130 -0.72 -27.96 6.44
CA SER A 130 -0.58 -29.17 7.25
C SER A 130 0.84 -29.40 7.79
N GLY A 131 1.85 -28.77 7.17
CA GLY A 131 3.24 -28.81 7.61
C GLY A 131 3.68 -27.56 8.35
N PHE A 132 2.84 -26.53 8.44
CA PHE A 132 3.21 -25.26 9.06
C PHE A 132 3.17 -25.37 10.60
N TYR A 133 4.34 -25.57 11.17
CA TYR A 133 4.50 -25.74 12.62
C TYR A 133 5.70 -24.91 13.11
N PRO A 134 5.56 -23.61 13.30
CA PRO A 134 6.65 -22.71 13.71
C PRO A 134 6.98 -22.88 15.21
N SER A 135 7.51 -24.03 15.60
CA SER A 135 7.78 -24.43 16.98
C SER A 135 8.69 -23.45 17.76
N ARG A 136 9.47 -22.63 17.04
CA ARG A 136 10.38 -21.65 17.63
C ARG A 136 9.78 -20.25 17.72
N PHE A 137 8.51 -20.06 17.36
CA PHE A 137 7.85 -18.77 17.50
C PHE A 137 7.70 -18.41 18.99
N ASN A 138 8.21 -17.26 19.34
CA ASN A 138 8.11 -16.65 20.67
C ASN A 138 7.88 -15.15 20.50
N ALA A 139 6.65 -14.69 20.70
CA ALA A 139 6.27 -13.29 20.53
C ALA A 139 7.09 -12.34 21.41
N ALA A 140 7.37 -12.73 22.66
CA ALA A 140 8.15 -11.91 23.58
C ALA A 140 9.59 -11.68 23.10
N GLU A 141 10.24 -12.72 22.60
CA GLU A 141 11.60 -12.63 22.02
C GLU A 141 11.61 -11.78 20.75
N TRP A 142 10.62 -11.97 19.86
CA TRP A 142 10.52 -11.20 18.63
C TRP A 142 10.36 -9.71 18.92
N VAL A 143 9.39 -9.35 19.76
CA VAL A 143 9.13 -7.95 20.10
C VAL A 143 10.33 -7.33 20.83
N SER A 144 10.99 -8.06 21.74
CA SER A 144 12.19 -7.61 22.43
C SER A 144 13.34 -7.32 21.47
N ALA A 145 13.60 -8.24 20.51
CA ALA A 145 14.64 -8.05 19.50
C ALA A 145 14.37 -6.84 18.59
N ILE A 146 13.10 -6.69 18.16
CA ILE A 146 12.66 -5.57 17.32
C ILE A 146 12.78 -4.24 18.10
N LYS A 147 12.35 -4.21 19.35
CA LYS A 147 12.52 -3.04 20.21
C LYS A 147 13.99 -2.68 20.40
N ALA A 148 14.84 -3.67 20.61
CA ALA A 148 16.28 -3.48 20.79
C ALA A 148 16.97 -2.93 19.52
N SER A 149 16.41 -3.17 18.32
CA SER A 149 16.89 -2.56 17.08
C SER A 149 16.60 -1.05 16.95
N GLY A 150 15.77 -0.50 17.86
CA GLY A 150 15.31 0.89 17.83
C GLY A 150 14.00 1.10 17.08
N ALA A 151 13.41 0.06 16.50
CA ALA A 151 12.12 0.14 15.82
C ALA A 151 11.00 0.52 16.79
N LYS A 152 10.01 1.25 16.28
CA LYS A 152 8.87 1.79 17.04
C LYS A 152 7.58 1.07 16.73
N TYR A 153 7.52 0.37 15.60
CA TYR A 153 6.37 -0.41 15.18
C TYR A 153 6.77 -1.65 14.41
N ILE A 154 5.86 -2.60 14.36
CA ILE A 154 5.92 -3.80 13.52
C ILE A 154 4.73 -3.73 12.57
N CYS A 155 4.94 -3.96 11.27
CA CYS A 155 3.89 -4.29 10.31
C CYS A 155 4.05 -5.77 9.92
N ILE A 156 2.99 -6.55 10.09
CA ILE A 156 3.03 -7.99 9.79
C ILE A 156 1.86 -8.40 8.90
N THR A 157 2.09 -9.32 7.98
CA THR A 157 1.03 -9.88 7.13
C THR A 157 0.01 -10.63 7.98
N SER A 158 -1.22 -10.08 8.08
CA SER A 158 -2.36 -10.78 8.68
C SER A 158 -3.00 -11.76 7.70
N ARG A 159 -3.13 -11.37 6.44
CA ARG A 159 -3.51 -12.22 5.31
C ARG A 159 -2.84 -11.69 4.04
N HIS A 160 -2.11 -12.55 3.33
CA HIS A 160 -1.48 -12.23 2.05
C HIS A 160 -2.34 -12.71 0.87
N HIS A 161 -1.86 -12.51 -0.35
CA HIS A 161 -2.57 -12.86 -1.61
C HIS A 161 -2.93 -14.36 -1.74
N ASP A 162 -2.25 -15.22 -1.01
CA ASP A 162 -2.49 -16.66 -0.97
C ASP A 162 -3.73 -17.06 -0.16
N SER A 163 -4.46 -16.08 0.39
CA SER A 163 -5.67 -16.26 1.21
C SER A 163 -5.43 -16.80 2.63
N PHE A 164 -4.21 -17.21 2.99
CA PHE A 164 -3.95 -17.76 4.30
C PHE A 164 -3.94 -16.68 5.38
N SER A 165 -4.78 -16.87 6.41
CA SER A 165 -4.87 -15.96 7.55
C SER A 165 -3.93 -16.39 8.67
N MET A 166 -3.08 -15.47 9.15
CA MET A 166 -2.14 -15.71 10.25
C MET A 166 -2.76 -15.49 11.64
N PHE A 167 -4.09 -15.45 11.73
CA PHE A 167 -4.88 -15.21 12.93
C PHE A 167 -6.14 -16.09 12.96
N ASP A 168 -6.72 -16.31 14.14
CA ASP A 168 -7.97 -17.04 14.33
C ASP A 168 -9.15 -16.23 13.78
N THR A 169 -9.61 -16.55 12.57
CA THR A 169 -10.72 -15.88 11.91
C THR A 169 -11.95 -16.77 11.82
N LYS A 170 -13.15 -16.20 11.96
CA LYS A 170 -14.41 -16.92 11.76
C LYS A 170 -14.88 -16.91 10.31
N GLU A 171 -14.16 -16.21 9.44
CA GLU A 171 -14.54 -16.02 8.04
C GLU A 171 -13.95 -17.10 7.11
N SER A 172 -13.01 -17.93 7.60
CA SER A 172 -12.33 -18.94 6.80
C SER A 172 -11.66 -19.98 7.69
N ASP A 173 -11.77 -21.26 7.34
CA ASP A 173 -11.00 -22.38 7.95
C ASP A 173 -9.56 -22.44 7.41
N PHE A 174 -9.19 -21.58 6.47
CA PHE A 174 -7.84 -21.53 5.92
C PHE A 174 -6.99 -20.50 6.67
N ASP A 175 -6.77 -20.80 7.93
CA ASP A 175 -6.00 -19.96 8.85
C ASP A 175 -5.02 -20.80 9.71
N ILE A 176 -4.21 -20.11 10.50
CA ILE A 176 -3.15 -20.72 11.30
C ILE A 176 -3.69 -21.63 12.41
N VAL A 177 -4.88 -21.35 12.93
CA VAL A 177 -5.49 -22.13 14.02
C VAL A 177 -6.19 -23.36 13.47
N ASP A 178 -7.00 -23.20 12.41
CA ASP A 178 -7.82 -24.28 11.90
C ASP A 178 -7.10 -25.19 10.91
N ALA A 179 -6.31 -24.63 9.99
CA ALA A 179 -5.65 -25.38 8.92
C ALA A 179 -4.29 -25.98 9.31
N THR A 180 -3.69 -25.57 10.44
CA THR A 180 -2.33 -26.04 10.79
C THR A 180 -2.31 -26.90 12.05
N PRO A 181 -1.28 -27.76 12.24
CA PRO A 181 -1.08 -28.47 13.49
C PRO A 181 -0.61 -27.55 14.64
N PHE A 182 -0.26 -26.31 14.37
CA PHE A 182 0.27 -25.36 15.36
C PHE A 182 -0.79 -24.86 16.34
N LYS A 183 -2.02 -24.64 15.87
CA LYS A 183 -3.21 -24.34 16.69
C LYS A 183 -3.06 -23.14 17.62
N ARG A 184 -2.23 -22.15 17.26
CA ARG A 184 -2.04 -20.91 18.04
C ARG A 184 -2.27 -19.68 17.17
N ASP A 185 -2.93 -18.67 17.71
CA ASP A 185 -3.09 -17.38 17.08
C ASP A 185 -1.83 -16.52 17.32
N VAL A 186 -0.92 -16.56 16.35
CA VAL A 186 0.36 -15.83 16.45
C VAL A 186 0.20 -14.32 16.46
N LEU A 187 -0.85 -13.80 15.79
CA LEU A 187 -1.10 -12.36 15.78
C LEU A 187 -1.65 -11.88 17.12
N LYS A 188 -2.45 -12.70 17.81
CA LYS A 188 -2.91 -12.37 19.16
C LYS A 188 -1.75 -12.33 20.14
N GLU A 189 -0.89 -13.34 20.12
CA GLU A 189 0.29 -13.38 20.96
C GLU A 189 1.24 -12.20 20.68
N LEU A 190 1.44 -11.87 19.40
CA LEU A 190 2.27 -10.73 19.01
C LEU A 190 1.66 -9.40 19.44
N ALA A 191 0.33 -9.24 19.30
CA ALA A 191 -0.40 -8.05 19.75
C ALA A 191 -0.22 -7.83 21.26
N ASP A 192 -0.43 -8.86 22.06
CA ASP A 192 -0.32 -8.79 23.51
C ASP A 192 1.11 -8.38 23.94
N GLU A 193 2.14 -8.94 23.30
CA GLU A 193 3.53 -8.57 23.61
C GLU A 193 3.90 -7.18 23.08
N CYS A 194 3.39 -6.76 21.92
CA CYS A 194 3.58 -5.41 21.41
C CYS A 194 3.01 -4.38 22.39
N HIS A 195 1.80 -4.57 22.89
CA HIS A 195 1.16 -3.68 23.86
C HIS A 195 1.95 -3.64 25.18
N LYS A 196 2.35 -4.79 25.69
CA LYS A 196 3.14 -4.91 26.91
C LYS A 196 4.50 -4.20 26.82
N GLN A 197 5.16 -4.30 25.68
CA GLN A 197 6.50 -3.74 25.48
C GLN A 197 6.50 -2.32 24.90
N GLY A 198 5.34 -1.77 24.54
CA GLY A 198 5.17 -0.41 24.00
C GLY A 198 5.63 -0.27 22.55
N ILE A 199 5.49 -1.32 21.74
CA ILE A 199 5.68 -1.32 20.29
C ILE A 199 4.32 -1.20 19.62
N LYS A 200 4.18 -0.35 18.60
CA LYS A 200 2.93 -0.27 17.81
C LYS A 200 2.82 -1.48 16.89
N LEU A 201 1.63 -2.09 16.81
CA LEU A 201 1.35 -3.17 15.88
C LEU A 201 0.54 -2.65 14.71
N HIS A 202 1.02 -2.90 13.50
CA HIS A 202 0.33 -2.63 12.24
C HIS A 202 0.07 -3.96 11.53
N PHE A 203 -1.07 -4.08 10.87
CA PHE A 203 -1.37 -5.24 10.05
C PHE A 203 -1.30 -4.89 8.56
N TYR A 204 -0.54 -5.66 7.80
CA TYR A 204 -0.70 -5.75 6.36
C TYR A 204 -1.95 -6.60 6.06
N TYR A 205 -2.77 -6.14 5.13
CA TYR A 205 -3.95 -6.87 4.67
C TYR A 205 -4.10 -6.79 3.15
N SER A 206 -4.26 -7.94 2.48
CA SER A 206 -4.39 -7.99 1.03
C SER A 206 -5.82 -7.80 0.56
N HIS A 207 -6.03 -6.88 -0.41
CA HIS A 207 -7.26 -6.83 -1.20
C HIS A 207 -7.30 -7.94 -2.27
N LEU A 208 -6.14 -8.34 -2.79
CA LEU A 208 -6.00 -9.42 -3.75
C LEU A 208 -6.11 -10.78 -3.08
N ASP A 209 -6.76 -11.73 -3.78
CA ASP A 209 -6.86 -13.12 -3.34
C ASP A 209 -6.72 -14.09 -4.53
N TRP A 210 -5.76 -15.00 -4.44
CA TRP A 210 -5.51 -16.00 -5.48
C TRP A 210 -6.29 -17.31 -5.29
N ARG A 211 -7.00 -17.46 -4.17
CA ARG A 211 -7.64 -18.71 -3.79
C ARG A 211 -9.17 -18.65 -3.77
N ARG A 212 -9.75 -17.58 -3.26
CA ARG A 212 -11.19 -17.49 -3.04
C ARG A 212 -11.97 -17.44 -4.36
N ASP A 213 -13.09 -18.16 -4.40
CA ASP A 213 -13.96 -18.23 -5.59
C ASP A 213 -14.66 -16.90 -5.87
N ASP A 214 -15.05 -16.19 -4.80
CA ASP A 214 -15.78 -14.93 -4.87
C ASP A 214 -14.88 -13.70 -5.16
N TYR A 215 -13.53 -13.87 -5.23
CA TYR A 215 -12.67 -12.78 -5.68
C TYR A 215 -13.03 -12.35 -7.11
N PRO A 216 -13.10 -11.02 -7.40
CA PRO A 216 -13.54 -10.53 -8.71
C PRO A 216 -12.75 -11.09 -9.88
N GLU A 217 -13.44 -11.27 -11.00
CA GLU A 217 -12.81 -11.63 -12.29
C GLU A 217 -11.94 -10.46 -12.77
N GLY A 218 -11.05 -10.76 -13.72
CA GLY A 218 -10.24 -9.72 -14.39
C GLY A 218 -8.90 -9.42 -13.73
N GLY A 219 -8.58 -10.07 -12.62
CA GLY A 219 -7.27 -9.91 -11.96
C GLY A 219 -6.09 -10.20 -12.89
N SER A 220 -5.01 -9.42 -12.73
CA SER A 220 -3.78 -9.53 -13.53
C SER A 220 -2.91 -10.71 -13.12
N THR A 221 -3.06 -11.19 -11.88
CA THR A 221 -2.26 -12.27 -11.28
C THR A 221 -3.10 -13.48 -10.86
N GLY A 222 -2.47 -14.54 -10.35
CA GLY A 222 -3.16 -15.74 -9.88
C GLY A 222 -3.82 -16.59 -10.97
N ARG A 223 -3.51 -16.38 -12.24
CA ARG A 223 -4.18 -17.07 -13.37
C ARG A 223 -3.95 -18.58 -13.38
N GLY A 224 -2.81 -19.04 -12.87
CA GLY A 224 -2.42 -20.46 -12.81
C GLY A 224 -2.83 -21.15 -11.52
N THR A 225 -3.48 -20.49 -10.59
CA THR A 225 -3.79 -21.04 -9.26
C THR A 225 -5.02 -21.93 -9.21
N GLY A 226 -5.74 -22.09 -10.32
CA GLY A 226 -6.92 -22.96 -10.39
C GLY A 226 -8.19 -22.35 -9.78
N ARG A 227 -8.23 -21.03 -9.57
CA ARG A 227 -9.47 -20.36 -9.17
C ARG A 227 -10.52 -20.52 -10.29
N PRO A 228 -11.74 -20.95 -9.98
CA PRO A 228 -12.77 -21.17 -10.99
C PRO A 228 -13.21 -19.85 -11.62
N LYS A 229 -13.50 -19.87 -12.92
CA LYS A 229 -14.03 -18.72 -13.65
C LYS A 229 -15.55 -18.62 -13.50
N GLY A 230 -16.08 -17.40 -13.55
CA GLY A 230 -17.51 -17.14 -13.48
C GLY A 230 -18.11 -17.23 -12.06
N HIS A 231 -17.28 -17.23 -11.04
CA HIS A 231 -17.68 -17.30 -9.62
C HIS A 231 -17.40 -16.02 -8.85
N GLY A 232 -16.79 -15.00 -9.47
CA GLY A 232 -16.49 -13.73 -8.81
C GLY A 232 -17.77 -13.06 -8.29
N ASP A 233 -17.80 -12.77 -6.99
CA ASP A 233 -18.87 -12.04 -6.31
C ASP A 233 -18.25 -10.98 -5.40
N TRP A 234 -18.14 -9.75 -5.94
CA TRP A 234 -17.56 -8.64 -5.22
C TRP A 234 -18.24 -8.38 -3.87
N LYS A 235 -19.55 -8.46 -3.82
CA LYS A 235 -20.30 -8.19 -2.58
C LYS A 235 -19.98 -9.21 -1.48
N SER A 236 -19.87 -10.49 -1.85
CA SER A 236 -19.44 -11.56 -0.94
C SER A 236 -18.03 -11.33 -0.47
N TYR A 237 -17.09 -11.08 -1.41
CA TYR A 237 -15.68 -10.88 -1.08
C TYR A 237 -15.44 -9.62 -0.23
N TYR A 238 -16.11 -8.52 -0.56
CA TYR A 238 -16.02 -7.28 0.21
C TYR A 238 -16.53 -7.44 1.65
N LYS A 239 -17.64 -8.17 1.82
CA LYS A 239 -18.16 -8.51 3.14
C LYS A 239 -17.16 -9.35 3.93
N PHE A 240 -16.56 -10.37 3.31
CA PHE A 240 -15.53 -11.21 3.92
C PHE A 240 -14.35 -10.36 4.42
N MET A 241 -13.82 -9.46 3.59
CA MET A 241 -12.71 -8.58 3.99
C MET A 241 -13.10 -7.69 5.17
N ASN A 242 -14.27 -7.07 5.14
CA ASN A 242 -14.73 -6.16 6.20
C ASN A 242 -14.99 -6.88 7.51
N ASN A 243 -15.44 -8.14 7.46
CA ASN A 243 -15.60 -8.96 8.66
C ASN A 243 -14.24 -9.29 9.28
N GLN A 244 -13.24 -9.73 8.46
CA GLN A 244 -11.89 -9.98 8.95
C GLN A 244 -11.21 -8.70 9.51
N LEU A 245 -11.40 -7.55 8.85
CA LEU A 245 -10.92 -6.27 9.38
C LEU A 245 -11.58 -5.91 10.71
N THR A 246 -12.87 -6.22 10.85
CA THR A 246 -13.58 -6.04 12.12
C THR A 246 -12.99 -6.93 13.21
N GLU A 247 -12.71 -8.21 12.93
CA GLU A 247 -12.04 -9.10 13.87
C GLU A 247 -10.68 -8.55 14.30
N LEU A 248 -9.83 -8.14 13.34
CA LEU A 248 -8.51 -7.58 13.63
C LEU A 248 -8.57 -6.31 14.48
N LEU A 249 -9.58 -5.46 14.25
CA LEU A 249 -9.73 -4.18 14.95
C LEU A 249 -10.51 -4.30 16.28
N THR A 250 -11.12 -5.44 16.60
CA THR A 250 -11.88 -5.61 17.84
C THR A 250 -11.24 -6.62 18.80
N ASN A 251 -10.49 -7.61 18.30
CA ASN A 251 -10.00 -8.72 19.12
C ASN A 251 -8.51 -8.61 19.49
N TYR A 252 -7.75 -7.71 18.84
CA TYR A 252 -6.29 -7.63 18.95
C TYR A 252 -5.81 -6.39 19.72
N GLY A 253 -6.73 -5.67 20.40
CA GLY A 253 -6.42 -4.43 21.12
C GLY A 253 -6.15 -3.25 20.20
N PRO A 254 -5.41 -2.21 20.66
CA PRO A 254 -5.10 -1.06 19.82
C PRO A 254 -4.21 -1.42 18.63
N VAL A 255 -4.71 -1.17 17.42
CA VAL A 255 -3.98 -1.37 16.15
C VAL A 255 -3.46 -0.02 15.67
N GLY A 256 -2.16 0.05 15.37
CA GLY A 256 -1.53 1.30 14.93
C GLY A 256 -1.86 1.67 13.49
N ALA A 257 -1.93 0.68 12.60
CA ALA A 257 -2.33 0.89 11.22
C ALA A 257 -2.82 -0.41 10.54
N ILE A 258 -3.66 -0.25 9.52
CA ILE A 258 -3.88 -1.26 8.47
C ILE A 258 -3.16 -0.79 7.21
N TRP A 259 -2.26 -1.61 6.68
CA TRP A 259 -1.55 -1.37 5.43
C TRP A 259 -2.08 -2.31 4.34
N PHE A 260 -2.77 -1.75 3.38
CA PHE A 260 -3.39 -2.49 2.28
C PHE A 260 -2.46 -2.68 1.10
N ASP A 261 -2.71 -3.78 0.36
CA ASP A 261 -2.03 -4.10 -0.88
C ASP A 261 -2.96 -4.84 -1.85
N GLY A 262 -2.59 -4.87 -3.12
CA GLY A 262 -3.25 -5.72 -4.11
C GLY A 262 -4.33 -5.04 -4.94
N VAL A 263 -4.70 -3.77 -4.69
CA VAL A 263 -5.70 -3.06 -5.52
C VAL A 263 -5.26 -2.88 -6.97
N TRP A 264 -3.97 -2.96 -7.24
CA TRP A 264 -3.37 -2.91 -8.57
C TRP A 264 -3.65 -4.16 -9.43
N ASP A 265 -4.16 -5.25 -8.84
CA ASP A 265 -4.48 -6.49 -9.56
C ASP A 265 -5.68 -6.34 -10.50
N GLN A 266 -6.67 -5.53 -10.13
CA GLN A 266 -7.85 -5.25 -10.93
C GLN A 266 -7.65 -4.05 -11.87
N PRO A 267 -8.48 -3.90 -12.93
CA PRO A 267 -8.48 -2.71 -13.79
C PRO A 267 -8.55 -1.41 -13.00
N LYS A 268 -8.03 -0.31 -13.56
CA LYS A 268 -7.93 0.98 -12.85
C LYS A 268 -9.28 1.59 -12.48
N ASP A 269 -10.32 1.23 -13.20
CA ASP A 269 -11.72 1.67 -13.02
C ASP A 269 -12.53 0.72 -12.13
N PHE A 270 -11.91 -0.33 -11.59
CA PHE A 270 -12.58 -1.21 -10.63
C PHE A 270 -12.86 -0.44 -9.32
N ASP A 271 -14.12 -0.43 -8.93
CA ASP A 271 -14.55 0.20 -7.67
C ASP A 271 -14.30 -0.74 -6.48
N TRP A 272 -13.24 -0.46 -5.73
CA TRP A 272 -12.88 -1.21 -4.53
C TRP A 272 -13.68 -0.81 -3.29
N GLN A 273 -14.52 0.23 -3.39
CA GLN A 273 -15.25 0.80 -2.24
C GLN A 273 -14.31 1.14 -1.06
N LEU A 274 -13.15 1.73 -1.37
CA LEU A 274 -12.10 1.97 -0.38
C LEU A 274 -12.53 2.98 0.68
N GLU A 275 -13.27 4.03 0.30
CA GLU A 275 -13.70 5.06 1.23
C GLU A 275 -14.59 4.50 2.34
N GLU A 276 -15.52 3.61 1.99
CA GLU A 276 -16.41 2.95 2.95
C GLU A 276 -15.62 1.99 3.85
N GLN A 277 -14.62 1.29 3.29
CA GLN A 277 -13.77 0.39 4.06
C GLN A 277 -12.87 1.16 5.03
N TYR A 278 -12.30 2.29 4.60
CA TYR A 278 -11.50 3.15 5.46
C TYR A 278 -12.35 3.79 6.56
N ALA A 279 -13.59 4.22 6.23
CA ALA A 279 -14.53 4.71 7.21
C ALA A 279 -14.88 3.65 8.26
N LEU A 280 -15.00 2.37 7.89
CA LEU A 280 -15.19 1.28 8.84
C LEU A 280 -14.00 1.19 9.82
N ILE A 281 -12.77 1.26 9.33
CA ILE A 281 -11.56 1.19 10.17
C ILE A 281 -11.56 2.35 11.17
N HIS A 282 -11.73 3.59 10.70
CA HIS A 282 -11.74 4.76 11.56
C HIS A 282 -12.92 4.79 12.54
N LYS A 283 -14.05 4.19 12.18
CA LYS A 283 -15.18 4.02 13.08
C LYS A 283 -14.87 3.05 14.22
N LEU A 284 -14.17 1.94 13.92
CA LEU A 284 -13.82 0.92 14.91
C LEU A 284 -12.67 1.39 15.81
N GLN A 285 -11.66 2.00 15.22
CA GLN A 285 -10.50 2.55 15.93
C GLN A 285 -10.08 3.90 15.33
N PRO A 286 -10.53 5.04 15.86
CA PRO A 286 -10.24 6.37 15.31
C PRO A 286 -8.73 6.69 15.19
N ALA A 287 -7.89 6.11 16.03
CA ALA A 287 -6.44 6.28 16.00
C ALA A 287 -5.72 5.31 15.04
N CYS A 288 -6.41 4.30 14.49
CA CYS A 288 -5.80 3.38 13.54
C CYS A 288 -5.58 4.09 12.20
N LEU A 289 -4.35 4.10 11.72
CA LEU A 289 -4.00 4.69 10.44
C LEU A 289 -4.32 3.73 9.30
N VAL A 290 -4.62 4.29 8.14
CA VAL A 290 -4.85 3.55 6.89
C VAL A 290 -3.79 3.91 5.87
N GLY A 291 -3.08 2.92 5.35
CA GLY A 291 -2.17 3.06 4.22
C GLY A 291 -2.49 2.06 3.11
N ASN A 292 -2.12 2.38 1.87
CA ASN A 292 -2.38 1.49 0.75
C ASN A 292 -1.30 1.59 -0.33
N ASN A 293 -0.81 0.45 -0.79
CA ASN A 293 0.22 0.32 -1.82
C ASN A 293 -0.38 0.42 -3.24
N HIS A 294 -1.05 1.51 -3.57
CA HIS A 294 -1.67 1.66 -4.89
C HIS A 294 -0.97 2.65 -5.83
N HIS A 295 -0.03 3.45 -5.33
CA HIS A 295 0.72 4.45 -6.11
C HIS A 295 -0.17 5.45 -6.89
N ARG A 296 -1.29 5.86 -6.30
CA ARG A 296 -2.26 6.82 -6.85
C ARG A 296 -2.42 8.00 -5.89
N THR A 297 -3.21 8.99 -6.28
CA THR A 297 -3.69 10.02 -5.35
C THR A 297 -4.41 9.36 -4.17
N PRO A 298 -4.12 9.76 -2.92
CA PRO A 298 -4.79 9.20 -1.74
C PRO A 298 -6.31 9.29 -1.83
N TYR A 299 -6.98 8.24 -1.40
CA TYR A 299 -8.44 8.22 -1.25
C TYR A 299 -8.85 8.89 0.06
N ALA A 300 -10.14 9.29 0.16
CA ALA A 300 -10.66 9.83 1.40
C ALA A 300 -10.51 8.82 2.55
N GLY A 301 -9.95 9.27 3.66
CA GLY A 301 -9.66 8.41 4.81
C GLY A 301 -8.32 7.67 4.78
N GLU A 302 -7.51 7.83 3.73
CA GLU A 302 -6.15 7.30 3.69
C GLU A 302 -5.19 8.23 4.41
N ASP A 303 -4.36 7.68 5.27
CA ASP A 303 -3.49 8.45 6.18
C ASP A 303 -2.03 8.53 5.69
N PHE A 304 -1.57 7.51 4.93
CA PHE A 304 -0.21 7.42 4.37
C PHE A 304 -0.15 6.45 3.21
N GLN A 305 0.92 6.53 2.41
CA GLN A 305 1.26 5.61 1.32
C GLN A 305 2.62 4.98 1.53
#